data_3962b607c0785bc7143c64dc41319b9b
#
_entry.id   3962b607c0785bc7143c64dc41319b9b
#
_cell.length_a   1.000
_cell.length_b   1.000
_cell.length_c   1.000
_cell.angle_alpha   90.00
_cell.angle_beta   90.00
_cell.angle_gamma   90.00
#
_symmetry.space_group_name_H-M   'P 1'
#
loop_
_entity.id
_entity.type
_entity.pdbx_description
1 polymer ?
#
loop_
_entity_poly.entity_id
_entity_poly.type
_entity_poly.pdbx_seq_one_letter_code
_entity_poly.pdbx_strand_id
1 'polypeptide(L)'
;MLRPSLVITCTLALSGCASVLMPDNRHSHILVTTSCGPVQNVGARCTLVGAGSSTSFDAPAEVRVPNSWSLLSLECRGEMLGSASTIIMPKPNLGLVGNLLVGGAPGAVVDTATGRGLNYDREVNLHRSQCFR
;
A
#
# COMPACT_ATOMS: atom_id res chain seq x y z
N MET A 1 18.81 -32.54 34.67
CA MET A 1 18.24 -31.26 35.13
C MET A 1 18.66 -30.17 34.15
N LEU A 2 17.80 -29.81 33.18
CA LEU A 2 18.05 -28.68 32.24
C LEU A 2 17.90 -27.37 33.01
N ARG A 3 18.93 -26.53 32.97
CA ARG A 3 18.93 -25.22 33.62
C ARG A 3 17.84 -24.32 33.00
N PRO A 4 16.95 -23.72 33.79
CA PRO A 4 15.86 -22.89 33.28
C PRO A 4 16.35 -21.69 32.48
N SER A 5 17.58 -21.24 32.68
CA SER A 5 18.19 -20.14 31.93
C SER A 5 18.36 -20.42 30.41
N LEU A 6 18.50 -21.68 30.01
CA LEU A 6 18.71 -22.05 28.61
C LEU A 6 17.40 -22.01 27.81
N VAL A 7 16.27 -22.28 28.45
CA VAL A 7 14.94 -22.27 27.83
C VAL A 7 14.50 -20.84 27.58
N ILE A 8 14.79 -19.89 28.47
CA ILE A 8 14.42 -18.49 28.32
C ILE A 8 15.19 -17.81 27.15
N THR A 9 16.46 -18.19 26.97
CA THR A 9 17.30 -17.64 25.91
C THR A 9 16.84 -18.12 24.52
N CYS A 10 16.33 -19.36 24.43
CA CYS A 10 15.86 -19.92 23.18
C CYS A 10 14.50 -19.32 22.72
N THR A 11 13.62 -18.97 23.64
CA THR A 11 12.31 -18.35 23.33
C THR A 11 12.43 -16.90 22.88
N LEU A 12 13.43 -16.15 23.31
CA LEU A 12 13.70 -14.78 22.87
C LEU A 12 14.29 -14.71 21.44
N ALA A 13 14.94 -15.76 20.97
CA ALA A 13 15.54 -15.81 19.63
C ALA A 13 14.51 -16.07 18.50
N LEU A 14 13.32 -16.61 18.80
CA LEU A 14 12.30 -16.90 17.80
C LEU A 14 11.38 -15.71 17.46
N SER A 15 11.38 -14.66 18.27
CA SER A 15 10.51 -13.49 18.06
C SER A 15 11.02 -12.50 17.02
N GLY A 16 12.22 -12.70 16.46
CA GLY A 16 12.86 -11.77 15.51
C GLY A 16 12.71 -12.08 14.03
N CYS A 17 12.19 -13.25 13.66
CA CYS A 17 12.31 -13.73 12.27
C CYS A 17 11.23 -13.23 11.30
N ALA A 18 10.10 -12.70 11.74
CA ALA A 18 9.01 -12.28 10.85
C ALA A 18 9.33 -10.98 10.07
N SER A 19 10.15 -10.11 10.65
CA SER A 19 10.50 -8.83 10.01
C SER A 19 11.58 -8.94 8.92
N VAL A 20 12.30 -10.06 8.86
CA VAL A 20 13.42 -10.25 7.91
C VAL A 20 12.96 -10.79 6.55
N LEU A 21 11.80 -11.44 6.50
CA LEU A 21 11.30 -12.09 5.28
C LEU A 21 10.59 -11.15 4.30
N MET A 22 10.24 -9.92 4.72
CA MET A 22 9.62 -8.92 3.86
C MET A 22 10.27 -7.54 4.07
N PRO A 23 11.42 -7.27 3.45
CA PRO A 23 12.20 -6.07 3.72
C PRO A 23 11.55 -4.76 3.31
N ASP A 24 10.58 -4.74 2.40
CA ASP A 24 9.93 -3.50 1.91
C ASP A 24 8.42 -3.42 2.22
N ASN A 25 8.02 -3.91 3.37
CA ASN A 25 6.62 -3.90 3.80
C ASN A 25 6.12 -2.53 4.34
N ARG A 26 6.90 -1.46 4.14
CA ARG A 26 6.55 -0.10 4.60
C ARG A 26 5.95 0.78 3.50
N HIS A 27 6.07 0.37 2.25
CA HIS A 27 5.62 1.14 1.12
C HIS A 27 4.85 0.26 0.14
N SER A 28 3.85 0.82 -0.47
CA SER A 28 3.17 0.26 -1.63
C SER A 28 3.62 0.97 -2.90
N HIS A 29 3.77 0.21 -3.96
CA HIS A 29 4.01 0.69 -5.31
C HIS A 29 2.71 0.62 -6.08
N ILE A 30 2.19 1.77 -6.50
CA ILE A 30 0.89 1.90 -7.17
C ILE A 30 1.14 2.32 -8.60
N LEU A 31 0.84 1.45 -9.55
CA LEU A 31 0.80 1.80 -10.96
C LEU A 31 -0.52 2.54 -11.25
N VAL A 32 -0.41 3.81 -11.56
CA VAL A 32 -1.57 4.64 -11.94
C VAL A 32 -1.65 4.70 -13.46
N THR A 33 -2.77 4.25 -13.98
CA THR A 33 -3.10 4.31 -15.39
C THR A 33 -4.40 5.08 -15.60
N THR A 34 -4.58 5.61 -16.79
CA THR A 34 -5.76 6.40 -17.16
C THR A 34 -6.30 5.89 -18.48
N SER A 35 -7.60 5.85 -18.61
CA SER A 35 -8.27 5.40 -19.84
C SER A 35 -9.54 6.18 -20.10
N CYS A 36 -9.88 6.36 -21.37
CA CYS A 36 -11.17 6.92 -21.77
C CYS A 36 -11.74 6.18 -22.98
N GLY A 37 -12.99 5.74 -22.88
CA GLY A 37 -13.61 4.88 -23.89
C GLY A 37 -12.72 3.66 -24.20
N PRO A 38 -12.41 3.40 -25.49
CA PRO A 38 -11.52 2.31 -25.87
C PRO A 38 -10.01 2.64 -25.74
N VAL A 39 -9.66 3.90 -25.48
CA VAL A 39 -8.26 4.35 -25.46
C VAL A 39 -7.66 4.13 -24.08
N GLN A 40 -6.56 3.37 -24.05
CA GLN A 40 -5.78 3.10 -22.85
C GLN A 40 -4.61 4.07 -22.73
N ASN A 41 -4.16 4.29 -21.48
CA ASN A 41 -2.99 5.12 -21.17
C ASN A 41 -3.05 6.53 -21.79
N VAL A 42 -4.22 7.19 -21.66
CA VAL A 42 -4.34 8.59 -22.05
C VAL A 42 -3.52 9.44 -21.06
N GLY A 43 -2.70 10.35 -21.60
CA GLY A 43 -1.86 11.21 -20.74
C GLY A 43 -2.71 12.10 -19.83
N ALA A 44 -2.36 12.13 -18.54
CA ALA A 44 -3.01 12.96 -17.55
C ALA A 44 -2.05 13.38 -16.44
N ARG A 45 -2.18 14.59 -15.95
CA ARG A 45 -1.50 15.08 -14.75
C ARG A 45 -2.29 14.63 -13.53
N CYS A 46 -1.65 13.86 -12.67
CA CYS A 46 -2.25 13.29 -11.48
C CYS A 46 -1.66 13.88 -10.21
N THR A 47 -2.50 14.00 -9.18
CA THR A 47 -2.09 14.37 -7.82
C THR A 47 -2.63 13.33 -6.86
N LEU A 48 -1.74 12.72 -6.10
CA LEU A 48 -2.04 11.75 -5.05
C LEU A 48 -1.83 12.41 -3.69
N VAL A 49 -2.86 12.46 -2.86
CA VAL A 49 -2.84 13.07 -1.53
C VAL A 49 -3.24 12.04 -0.49
N GLY A 50 -2.48 11.94 0.57
CA GLY A 50 -2.75 11.07 1.71
C GLY A 50 -1.47 10.59 2.39
N ALA A 51 -1.61 9.84 3.48
CA ALA A 51 -0.48 9.33 4.26
C ALA A 51 0.55 10.40 4.65
N GLY A 52 0.09 11.64 4.88
CA GLY A 52 0.95 12.77 5.24
C GLY A 52 1.75 13.38 4.09
N SER A 53 1.46 13.01 2.85
CA SER A 53 2.16 13.51 1.66
C SER A 53 1.22 13.89 0.52
N SER A 54 1.74 14.71 -0.39
CA SER A 54 1.11 15.04 -1.66
C SER A 54 2.15 14.94 -2.77
N THR A 55 1.84 14.17 -3.80
CA THR A 55 2.76 13.92 -4.92
C THR A 55 2.01 14.13 -6.23
N SER A 56 2.61 14.90 -7.14
CA SER A 56 2.09 15.12 -8.50
C SER A 56 3.01 14.44 -9.52
N PHE A 57 2.39 13.80 -10.53
CA PHE A 57 3.09 13.03 -11.56
C PHE A 57 2.24 12.98 -12.83
N ASP A 58 2.83 12.56 -13.92
CA ASP A 58 2.14 12.34 -15.18
C ASP A 58 1.86 10.85 -15.38
N ALA A 59 0.58 10.47 -15.53
CA ALA A 59 0.17 9.10 -15.79
C ALA A 59 0.38 8.74 -17.28
N PRO A 60 0.74 7.47 -17.58
CA PRO A 60 0.93 6.36 -16.65
C PRO A 60 2.25 6.44 -15.87
N ALA A 61 2.20 6.18 -14.57
CA ALA A 61 3.39 6.16 -13.71
C ALA A 61 3.21 5.26 -12.49
N GLU A 62 4.34 4.75 -11.99
CA GLU A 62 4.41 4.04 -10.73
C GLU A 62 4.76 5.02 -9.60
N VAL A 63 3.96 5.05 -8.55
CA VAL A 63 4.14 5.94 -7.41
C VAL A 63 4.35 5.11 -6.15
N ARG A 64 5.38 5.46 -5.37
CA ARG A 64 5.68 4.84 -4.09
C ARG A 64 5.03 5.64 -2.97
N VAL A 65 4.21 4.98 -2.14
CA VAL A 65 3.53 5.61 -1.00
C VAL A 65 3.78 4.83 0.29
N PRO A 66 3.93 5.50 1.44
CA PRO A 66 4.05 4.80 2.72
C PRO A 66 2.73 4.11 3.06
N ASN A 67 2.83 2.88 3.56
CA ASN A 67 1.66 2.14 4.04
C ASN A 67 1.13 2.76 5.32
N SER A 68 -0.15 3.03 5.36
CA SER A 68 -0.83 3.64 6.49
C SER A 68 -2.33 3.31 6.49
N TRP A 69 -3.02 3.69 7.55
CA TRP A 69 -4.49 3.64 7.62
C TRP A 69 -5.18 4.76 6.83
N SER A 70 -4.41 5.71 6.29
CA SER A 70 -4.98 6.85 5.58
C SER A 70 -5.58 6.45 4.24
N LEU A 71 -6.71 7.04 3.92
CA LEU A 71 -7.23 7.02 2.56
C LEU A 71 -6.33 7.87 1.66
N LEU A 72 -6.09 7.41 0.45
CA LEU A 72 -5.40 8.20 -0.56
C LEU A 72 -6.43 8.75 -1.55
N SER A 73 -6.39 10.04 -1.80
CA SER A 73 -7.18 10.69 -2.83
C SER A 73 -6.33 10.87 -4.08
N LEU A 74 -6.75 10.28 -5.17
CA LEU A 74 -6.11 10.40 -6.48
C LEU A 74 -7.02 11.23 -7.40
N GLU A 75 -6.50 12.35 -7.88
CA GLU A 75 -7.16 13.20 -8.88
C GLU A 75 -6.26 13.30 -10.12
N CYS A 76 -6.81 13.04 -11.29
CA CYS A 76 -6.11 13.17 -12.57
C CYS A 76 -6.86 14.10 -13.50
N ARG A 77 -6.11 14.94 -14.22
CA ARG A 77 -6.62 15.87 -15.25
C ARG A 77 -5.82 15.73 -16.52
N GLY A 78 -6.51 15.58 -17.64
CA GLY A 78 -5.90 15.44 -18.95
C GLY A 78 -6.86 15.93 -20.04
N GLU A 79 -6.33 16.25 -21.21
CA GLU A 79 -7.14 16.76 -22.33
C GLU A 79 -8.24 15.77 -22.73
N MET A 80 -7.88 14.51 -22.93
CA MET A 80 -8.84 13.46 -23.30
C MET A 80 -9.61 12.90 -22.09
N LEU A 81 -8.99 12.83 -20.92
CA LEU A 81 -9.60 12.31 -19.70
C LEU A 81 -10.58 13.31 -19.08
N GLY A 82 -10.31 14.61 -19.22
CA GLY A 82 -10.95 15.65 -18.43
C GLY A 82 -10.46 15.59 -16.97
N SER A 83 -11.38 15.67 -16.02
CA SER A 83 -11.08 15.48 -14.59
C SER A 83 -11.69 14.17 -14.11
N ALA A 84 -10.89 13.33 -13.47
CA ALA A 84 -11.33 12.09 -12.84
C ALA A 84 -10.68 11.95 -11.48
N SER A 85 -11.39 11.40 -10.49
CA SER A 85 -10.88 11.18 -9.16
C SER A 85 -11.36 9.86 -8.59
N THR A 86 -10.55 9.29 -7.69
CA THR A 86 -10.89 8.08 -6.93
C THR A 86 -10.24 8.10 -5.55
N ILE A 87 -10.78 7.28 -4.65
CA ILE A 87 -10.21 7.06 -3.32
C ILE A 87 -9.65 5.66 -3.26
N ILE A 88 -8.38 5.54 -2.85
CA ILE A 88 -7.68 4.27 -2.68
C ILE A 88 -7.66 3.94 -1.18
N MET A 89 -8.21 2.80 -0.83
CA MET A 89 -8.31 2.35 0.56
C MET A 89 -7.16 1.39 0.89
N PRO A 90 -6.60 1.48 2.11
CA PRO A 90 -5.63 0.50 2.57
C PRO A 90 -6.33 -0.86 2.80
N LYS A 91 -5.62 -1.94 2.50
CA LYS A 91 -6.08 -3.32 2.68
C LYS A 91 -5.14 -4.10 3.59
N PRO A 92 -5.64 -4.99 4.46
CA PRO A 92 -4.79 -5.90 5.22
C PRO A 92 -3.95 -6.76 4.28
N ASN A 93 -2.66 -6.92 4.60
CA ASN A 93 -1.79 -7.80 3.84
C ASN A 93 -1.65 -9.18 4.51
N LEU A 94 -1.05 -10.13 3.78
CA LEU A 94 -0.83 -11.49 4.30
C LEU A 94 0.11 -11.53 5.51
N GLY A 95 1.00 -10.55 5.66
CA GLY A 95 1.87 -10.43 6.82
C GLY A 95 1.09 -10.20 8.12
N LEU A 96 0.05 -9.35 8.06
CA LEU A 96 -0.85 -9.12 9.20
C LEU A 96 -1.60 -10.39 9.59
N VAL A 97 -2.11 -11.13 8.60
CA VAL A 97 -2.82 -12.40 8.84
C VAL A 97 -1.88 -13.45 9.42
N GLY A 98 -0.66 -13.56 8.88
CA GLY A 98 0.38 -14.47 9.39
C GLY A 98 0.77 -14.16 10.84
N ASN A 99 0.98 -12.88 11.15
CA ASN A 99 1.35 -12.46 12.49
C ASN A 99 0.21 -12.63 13.51
N LEU A 100 -1.03 -12.49 13.08
CA LEU A 100 -2.19 -12.79 13.94
C LEU A 100 -2.25 -14.28 14.31
N LEU A 101 -1.91 -15.17 13.37
CA LEU A 101 -1.94 -16.62 13.58
C LEU A 101 -0.77 -17.14 14.42
N VAL A 102 0.42 -16.55 14.28
CA VAL A 102 1.67 -17.01 14.93
C VAL A 102 2.02 -16.16 16.14
N GLY A 103 1.87 -14.83 16.04
CA GLY A 103 2.23 -13.86 17.09
C GLY A 103 1.05 -13.39 17.95
N GLY A 104 -0.16 -13.80 17.61
CA GLY A 104 -1.38 -13.38 18.31
C GLY A 104 -1.70 -11.89 18.20
N ALA A 105 -2.62 -11.42 19.05
CA ALA A 105 -3.07 -10.03 19.06
C ALA A 105 -1.94 -9.00 19.27
N PRO A 106 -0.93 -9.20 20.12
CA PRO A 106 0.16 -8.23 20.29
C PRO A 106 0.98 -8.00 19.02
N GLY A 107 1.28 -9.05 18.25
CA GLY A 107 2.01 -8.94 16.97
C GLY A 107 1.23 -8.18 15.92
N ALA A 108 -0.06 -8.45 15.79
CA ALA A 108 -0.95 -7.77 14.88
C ALA A 108 -1.10 -6.27 15.22
N VAL A 109 -1.16 -5.90 16.50
CA VAL A 109 -1.26 -4.50 16.94
C VAL A 109 0.00 -3.71 16.55
N VAL A 110 1.20 -4.28 16.72
CA VAL A 110 2.44 -3.61 16.32
C VAL A 110 2.51 -3.40 14.80
N ASP A 111 2.13 -4.40 14.02
CA ASP A 111 2.16 -4.30 12.55
C ASP A 111 1.14 -3.29 12.01
N THR A 112 -0.04 -3.25 12.60
CA THR A 112 -1.05 -2.26 12.23
C THR A 112 -0.63 -0.84 12.65
N ALA A 113 -0.12 -0.67 13.86
CA ALA A 113 0.34 0.65 14.35
C ALA A 113 1.51 1.21 13.52
N THR A 114 2.37 0.32 12.98
CA THR A 114 3.51 0.71 12.13
C THR A 114 3.19 0.76 10.63
N GLY A 115 1.95 0.45 10.22
CA GLY A 115 1.52 0.38 8.82
C GLY A 115 2.03 -0.84 8.05
N ARG A 116 2.84 -1.70 8.67
CA ARG A 116 3.43 -2.89 8.01
C ARG A 116 2.40 -3.96 7.67
N GLY A 117 1.27 -3.97 8.35
CA GLY A 117 0.17 -4.90 8.11
C GLY A 117 -0.78 -4.47 6.98
N LEU A 118 -0.51 -3.35 6.32
CA LEU A 118 -1.39 -2.75 5.31
C LEU A 118 -0.66 -2.55 4.00
N ASN A 119 -1.41 -2.66 2.90
CA ASN A 119 -0.96 -2.30 1.55
C ASN A 119 -2.07 -1.56 0.83
N TYR A 120 -1.69 -0.77 -0.17
CA TYR A 120 -2.62 -0.26 -1.17
C TYR A 120 -2.63 -1.17 -2.41
N ASP A 121 -3.64 -1.03 -3.25
CA ASP A 121 -3.72 -1.74 -4.53
C ASP A 121 -2.50 -1.43 -5.40
N ARG A 122 -2.00 -2.45 -6.10
CA ARG A 122 -0.83 -2.31 -6.97
C ARG A 122 -1.12 -1.57 -8.26
N GLU A 123 -2.36 -1.56 -8.68
CA GLU A 123 -2.79 -0.93 -9.91
C GLU A 123 -4.11 -0.19 -9.70
N VAL A 124 -4.14 1.04 -10.17
CA VAL A 124 -5.34 1.89 -10.14
C VAL A 124 -5.54 2.50 -11.52
N ASN A 125 -6.64 2.16 -12.16
CA ASN A 125 -7.04 2.73 -13.44
C ASN A 125 -8.18 3.76 -13.24
N LEU A 126 -7.94 5.00 -13.65
CA LEU A 126 -9.00 5.99 -13.75
C LEU A 126 -9.61 5.92 -15.13
N HIS A 127 -10.78 5.30 -15.20
CA HIS A 127 -11.52 5.11 -16.43
C HIS A 127 -12.64 6.13 -16.57
N ARG A 128 -12.77 6.67 -17.76
CA ARG A 128 -13.92 7.48 -18.19
C ARG A 128 -14.56 6.85 -19.43
N SER A 129 -15.89 6.77 -19.43
CA SER A 129 -16.63 6.14 -20.52
C SER A 129 -16.54 6.88 -21.86
N GLN A 130 -16.33 8.20 -21.83
CA GLN A 130 -16.22 9.04 -23.02
C GLN A 130 -15.00 9.96 -22.91
N CYS A 131 -14.27 10.09 -24.02
CA CYS A 131 -13.15 11.02 -24.11
C CYS A 131 -13.64 12.44 -24.43
N PHE A 132 -12.95 13.43 -23.89
CA PHE A 132 -13.06 14.79 -24.38
C PHE A 132 -12.32 14.92 -25.70
N ARG A 133 -12.82 15.79 -26.58
CA ARG A 133 -12.16 16.19 -27.82
C ARG A 133 -11.59 17.59 -27.68
#